data_0d360db9be7173772d5a3d6be6fd940c
#
_entry.id   0d360db9be7173772d5a3d6be6fd940c
#
_cell.length_a   1.000
_cell.length_b   1.000
_cell.length_c   1.000
_cell.angle_alpha   90.00
_cell.angle_beta   90.00
_cell.angle_gamma   90.00
#
_symmetry.space_group_name_H-M   'P 1'
#
loop_
_entity.id
_entity.type
_entity.pdbx_description
1 polymer ?
#
loop_
_entity_poly.entity_id
_entity_poly.type
_entity_poly.pdbx_seq_one_letter_code
_entity_poly.pdbx_strand_id
1 'polypeptide(L)'
;HSASSAASDVYKRQLLMVTNSSHAIAVEDAKFSAPEIHRGLWPHMVMAGLFRVMPKRAGLDFVMRGKPIDAMEAERLGLINKSVSKKDLDQTVSDLAKELSSLAPGTMQFGLEAYEKQDSMSFDEALPFLQKQIAKTFEGPDAKEGIAAFLEKRDPNWD
;
A
#
# COMPACT_ATOMS: atom_id res chain seq x y z
N HIS A 1 23.32 -3.13 25.97
CA HIS A 1 22.13 -2.28 25.74
C HIS A 1 21.98 -1.77 24.29
N SER A 2 23.02 -1.81 23.43
CA SER A 2 23.00 -1.19 22.08
C SER A 2 22.43 -2.08 20.97
N ALA A 3 22.65 -3.36 20.97
CA ALA A 3 22.20 -4.25 19.87
C ALA A 3 20.67 -4.48 19.84
N SER A 4 20.01 -4.53 20.99
CA SER A 4 18.56 -4.74 21.10
C SER A 4 17.74 -3.49 20.69
N SER A 5 18.28 -2.28 20.87
CA SER A 5 17.62 -1.05 20.46
C SER A 5 17.71 -0.84 18.95
N ALA A 6 18.87 -1.11 18.36
CA ALA A 6 19.08 -0.99 16.91
C ALA A 6 18.18 -1.96 16.10
N ALA A 7 18.06 -3.21 16.52
CA ALA A 7 17.15 -4.16 15.88
C ALA A 7 15.68 -3.71 15.99
N SER A 8 15.24 -3.24 17.17
CA SER A 8 13.88 -2.71 17.37
C SER A 8 13.58 -1.52 16.45
N ASP A 9 14.55 -0.62 16.26
CA ASP A 9 14.38 0.55 15.39
C ASP A 9 14.32 0.18 13.89
N VAL A 10 15.04 -0.86 13.50
CA VAL A 10 14.98 -1.40 12.12
C VAL A 10 13.57 -1.94 11.82
N TYR A 11 13.02 -2.79 12.69
CA TYR A 11 11.66 -3.34 12.49
C TYR A 11 10.57 -2.27 12.47
N LYS A 12 10.67 -1.25 13.33
CA LYS A 12 9.73 -0.12 13.34
C LYS A 12 9.75 0.64 12.02
N ARG A 13 10.94 0.95 11.50
CA ARG A 13 11.10 1.66 10.23
C ARG A 13 10.56 0.83 9.06
N GLN A 14 10.82 -0.48 9.05
CA GLN A 14 10.28 -1.38 8.03
C GLN A 14 8.75 -1.38 8.01
N LEU A 15 8.09 -1.54 9.18
CA LEU A 15 6.63 -1.49 9.25
C LEU A 15 6.06 -0.15 8.82
N LEU A 16 6.69 0.98 9.23
CA LEU A 16 6.25 2.30 8.78
C LEU A 16 6.37 2.46 7.27
N MET A 17 7.44 1.98 6.65
CA MET A 17 7.59 2.02 5.19
C MET A 17 6.55 1.14 4.49
N VAL A 18 6.40 -0.09 4.92
CA VAL A 18 5.46 -1.06 4.33
C VAL A 18 4.02 -0.55 4.42
N THR A 19 3.60 -0.05 5.59
CA THR A 19 2.23 0.39 5.83
C THR A 19 1.86 1.73 5.18
N ASN A 20 2.84 2.49 4.71
CA ASN A 20 2.64 3.76 4.01
C ASN A 20 3.05 3.70 2.52
N SER A 21 3.25 2.51 1.99
CA SER A 21 3.51 2.28 0.56
C SER A 21 2.24 1.76 -0.12
N SER A 22 2.01 2.17 -1.36
CA SER A 22 0.89 1.67 -2.16
C SER A 22 1.05 0.18 -2.49
N HIS A 23 2.29 -0.28 -2.64
CA HIS A 23 2.62 -1.68 -2.89
C HIS A 23 3.80 -2.11 -2.02
N ALA A 24 3.70 -3.32 -1.49
CA ALA A 24 4.75 -3.95 -0.69
C ALA A 24 4.92 -5.41 -1.11
N ILE A 25 6.12 -5.75 -1.58
CA ILE A 25 6.50 -7.11 -1.96
C ILE A 25 7.65 -7.52 -1.06
N ALA A 26 7.60 -8.73 -0.52
CA ALA A 26 8.65 -9.24 0.36
C ALA A 26 9.15 -10.61 -0.09
N VAL A 27 10.38 -10.93 0.31
CA VAL A 27 10.90 -12.30 0.18
C VAL A 27 10.26 -13.21 1.22
N GLU A 28 10.08 -14.50 0.89
CA GLU A 28 9.40 -15.50 1.73
C GLU A 28 10.01 -15.64 3.13
N ASP A 29 11.32 -15.43 3.28
CA ASP A 29 12.04 -15.51 4.55
C ASP A 29 11.96 -14.22 5.39
N ALA A 30 11.33 -13.15 4.87
CA ALA A 30 11.12 -11.94 5.63
C ALA A 30 10.19 -12.16 6.83
N LYS A 31 10.47 -11.44 7.92
CA LYS A 31 9.68 -11.47 9.16
C LYS A 31 9.21 -10.07 9.50
N PHE A 32 7.97 -9.97 9.94
CA PHE A 32 7.35 -8.73 10.38
C PHE A 32 6.92 -8.87 11.83
N SER A 33 7.21 -7.88 12.67
CA SER A 33 6.80 -7.91 14.08
C SER A 33 6.65 -6.50 14.65
N ALA A 34 5.78 -6.38 15.67
CA ALA A 34 5.63 -5.22 16.53
C ALA A 34 5.85 -5.67 17.99
N PRO A 35 7.11 -5.91 18.41
CA PRO A 35 7.43 -6.60 19.69
C PRO A 35 7.36 -5.68 20.92
N GLU A 36 6.86 -4.46 20.80
CA GLU A 36 6.82 -3.44 21.83
C GLU A 36 6.15 -3.93 23.11
N ILE A 37 5.07 -4.71 22.99
CA ILE A 37 4.29 -5.23 24.12
C ILE A 37 5.15 -6.08 25.08
N HIS A 38 6.14 -6.79 24.58
CA HIS A 38 7.05 -7.59 25.42
C HIS A 38 8.00 -6.74 26.28
N ARG A 39 8.01 -5.43 26.08
CA ARG A 39 8.78 -4.44 26.87
C ARG A 39 7.89 -3.47 27.62
N GLY A 40 6.60 -3.78 27.77
CA GLY A 40 5.62 -2.88 28.39
C GLY A 40 5.33 -1.62 27.59
N LEU A 41 5.60 -1.64 26.29
CA LEU A 41 5.34 -0.52 25.36
C LEU A 41 4.24 -0.90 24.36
N TRP A 42 3.69 0.11 23.72
CA TRP A 42 2.71 -0.06 22.65
C TRP A 42 3.20 0.59 21.34
N PRO A 43 2.97 -0.02 20.15
CA PRO A 43 3.50 0.49 18.89
C PRO A 43 2.64 1.65 18.32
N HIS A 44 2.50 2.74 19.07
CA HIS A 44 1.61 3.86 18.73
C HIS A 44 1.83 4.40 17.31
N MET A 45 3.09 4.61 16.92
CA MET A 45 3.40 5.17 15.59
C MET A 45 3.06 4.21 14.46
N VAL A 46 3.26 2.91 14.66
CA VAL A 46 2.95 1.87 13.67
C VAL A 46 1.45 1.75 13.44
N MET A 47 0.64 1.99 14.46
CA MET A 47 -0.83 1.91 14.37
C MET A 47 -1.39 2.81 13.28
N ALA A 48 -0.81 3.99 13.06
CA ALA A 48 -1.31 4.95 12.09
C ALA A 48 -1.40 4.37 10.67
N GLY A 49 -0.39 3.60 10.23
CA GLY A 49 -0.42 2.91 8.94
C GLY A 49 -1.02 1.52 9.01
N LEU A 50 -0.72 0.76 10.08
CA LEU A 50 -1.07 -0.65 10.20
C LEU A 50 -2.58 -0.90 10.03
N PHE A 51 -3.42 -0.10 10.71
CA PHE A 51 -4.88 -0.25 10.67
C PHE A 51 -5.54 0.31 9.40
N ARG A 52 -4.74 0.91 8.51
CA ARG A 52 -5.18 1.28 7.16
C ARG A 52 -5.00 0.15 6.15
N VAL A 53 -4.04 -0.76 6.39
CA VAL A 53 -3.73 -1.85 5.48
C VAL A 53 -4.20 -3.23 5.99
N MET A 54 -4.25 -3.44 7.31
CA MET A 54 -4.69 -4.70 7.89
C MET A 54 -6.13 -4.61 8.43
N PRO A 55 -6.94 -5.69 8.28
CA PRO A 55 -8.22 -5.80 8.97
C PRO A 55 -8.05 -5.59 10.49
N LYS A 56 -8.96 -4.83 11.09
CA LYS A 56 -8.87 -4.40 12.50
C LYS A 56 -8.51 -5.54 13.47
N ARG A 57 -9.16 -6.70 13.35
CA ARG A 57 -8.91 -7.84 14.25
C ARG A 57 -7.51 -8.42 14.06
N ALA A 58 -7.07 -8.56 12.83
CA ALA A 58 -5.74 -9.07 12.51
C ALA A 58 -4.64 -8.12 13.00
N GLY A 59 -4.80 -6.83 12.76
CA GLY A 59 -3.87 -5.81 13.24
C GLY A 59 -3.80 -5.75 14.77
N LEU A 60 -4.94 -5.86 15.48
CA LEU A 60 -4.96 -5.91 16.94
C LEU A 60 -4.29 -7.17 17.48
N ASP A 61 -4.57 -8.35 16.92
CA ASP A 61 -3.90 -9.61 17.32
C ASP A 61 -2.39 -9.52 17.12
N PHE A 62 -1.96 -8.98 15.98
CA PHE A 62 -0.54 -8.80 15.64
C PHE A 62 0.18 -7.92 16.67
N VAL A 63 -0.35 -6.76 17.02
CA VAL A 63 0.30 -5.84 17.98
C VAL A 63 0.16 -6.32 19.42
N MET A 64 -0.96 -6.93 19.82
CA MET A 64 -1.20 -7.43 21.17
C MET A 64 -0.33 -8.63 21.50
N ARG A 65 -0.05 -9.49 20.53
CA ARG A 65 0.83 -10.66 20.72
C ARG A 65 2.30 -10.31 20.53
N GLY A 66 2.62 -9.31 19.72
CA GLY A 66 3.99 -8.89 19.44
C GLY A 66 4.88 -9.99 18.84
N LYS A 67 4.27 -11.08 18.33
CA LYS A 67 4.97 -12.21 17.72
C LYS A 67 5.31 -11.91 16.27
N PRO A 68 6.48 -12.34 15.79
CA PRO A 68 6.80 -12.23 14.38
C PRO A 68 5.88 -13.14 13.54
N ILE A 69 5.46 -12.62 12.40
CA ILE A 69 4.79 -13.36 11.31
C ILE A 69 5.74 -13.44 10.12
N ASP A 70 5.61 -14.48 9.31
CA ASP A 70 6.35 -14.60 8.06
C ASP A 70 5.68 -13.81 6.91
N ALA A 71 6.34 -13.79 5.75
CA ALA A 71 5.85 -13.06 4.60
C ALA A 71 4.55 -13.62 4.04
N MET A 72 4.35 -14.94 4.06
CA MET A 72 3.10 -15.57 3.61
C MET A 72 1.91 -15.16 4.51
N GLU A 73 2.12 -15.16 5.83
CA GLU A 73 1.08 -14.70 6.75
C GLU A 73 0.85 -13.19 6.64
N ALA A 74 1.91 -12.39 6.40
CA ALA A 74 1.80 -10.96 6.17
C ALA A 74 0.97 -10.65 4.90
N GLU A 75 1.15 -11.43 3.82
CA GLU A 75 0.33 -11.36 2.60
C GLU A 75 -1.13 -11.74 2.89
N ARG A 76 -1.34 -12.87 3.57
CA ARG A 76 -2.69 -13.33 3.94
C ARG A 76 -3.47 -12.31 4.79
N LEU A 77 -2.77 -11.58 5.64
CA LEU A 77 -3.36 -10.57 6.52
C LEU A 77 -3.46 -9.17 5.88
N GLY A 78 -2.98 -8.99 4.65
CA GLY A 78 -3.03 -7.72 3.93
C GLY A 78 -1.97 -6.70 4.34
N LEU A 79 -0.95 -7.11 5.10
CA LEU A 79 0.18 -6.25 5.45
C LEU A 79 1.08 -5.96 4.25
N ILE A 80 1.24 -6.95 3.35
CA ILE A 80 1.94 -6.83 2.08
C ILE A 80 1.08 -7.36 0.94
N ASN A 81 1.41 -6.97 -0.29
CA ASN A 81 0.69 -7.42 -1.49
C ASN A 81 1.11 -8.81 -1.94
N LYS A 82 2.40 -9.15 -1.78
CA LYS A 82 2.92 -10.42 -2.29
C LYS A 82 4.17 -10.88 -1.56
N SER A 83 4.24 -12.19 -1.32
CA SER A 83 5.42 -12.91 -0.86
C SER A 83 6.00 -13.70 -2.04
N VAL A 84 7.31 -13.61 -2.26
CA VAL A 84 7.99 -14.25 -3.40
C VAL A 84 9.32 -14.85 -2.99
N SER A 85 9.82 -15.80 -3.76
CA SER A 85 11.18 -16.31 -3.55
C SER A 85 12.21 -15.20 -3.78
N LYS A 86 13.36 -15.29 -3.12
CA LYS A 86 14.43 -14.29 -3.25
C LYS A 86 14.90 -14.11 -4.71
N LYS A 87 14.90 -15.18 -5.49
CA LYS A 87 15.30 -15.13 -6.91
C LYS A 87 14.29 -14.41 -7.80
N ASP A 88 13.03 -14.36 -7.40
CA ASP A 88 11.95 -13.82 -8.19
C ASP A 88 11.60 -12.36 -7.80
N LEU A 89 12.20 -11.82 -6.71
CA LEU A 89 11.85 -10.50 -6.17
C LEU A 89 12.05 -9.40 -7.20
N ASP A 90 13.25 -9.28 -7.77
CA ASP A 90 13.59 -8.20 -8.70
C ASP A 90 12.73 -8.27 -9.97
N GLN A 91 12.48 -9.49 -10.47
CA GLN A 91 11.61 -9.69 -11.63
C GLN A 91 10.17 -9.29 -11.32
N THR A 92 9.63 -9.73 -10.17
CA THR A 92 8.25 -9.39 -9.76
C THR A 92 8.08 -7.88 -9.59
N VAL A 93 9.03 -7.21 -8.96
CA VAL A 93 9.00 -5.75 -8.80
C VAL A 93 9.09 -5.04 -10.15
N SER A 94 9.99 -5.50 -11.04
CA SER A 94 10.14 -4.93 -12.38
C SER A 94 8.87 -5.10 -13.22
N ASP A 95 8.23 -6.26 -13.16
CA ASP A 95 7.00 -6.53 -13.90
C ASP A 95 5.85 -5.66 -13.42
N LEU A 96 5.66 -5.56 -12.09
CA LEU A 96 4.67 -4.65 -11.51
C LEU A 96 4.93 -3.18 -11.89
N ALA A 97 6.18 -2.74 -11.82
CA ALA A 97 6.54 -1.38 -12.21
C ALA A 97 6.25 -1.10 -13.69
N LYS A 98 6.55 -2.05 -14.59
CA LYS A 98 6.22 -1.95 -16.02
C LYS A 98 4.72 -1.92 -16.25
N GLU A 99 3.96 -2.80 -15.58
CA GLU A 99 2.52 -2.83 -15.66
C GLU A 99 1.93 -1.47 -15.27
N LEU A 100 2.29 -0.95 -14.10
CA LEU A 100 1.79 0.33 -13.62
C LEU A 100 2.21 1.50 -14.52
N SER A 101 3.44 1.49 -15.04
CA SER A 101 3.94 2.54 -15.92
C SER A 101 3.31 2.52 -17.32
N SER A 102 2.65 1.43 -17.70
CA SER A 102 1.90 1.33 -18.97
C SER A 102 0.46 1.86 -18.87
N LEU A 103 0.01 2.25 -17.69
CA LEU A 103 -1.32 2.79 -17.46
C LEU A 103 -1.32 4.31 -17.53
N ALA A 104 -2.51 4.91 -17.63
CA ALA A 104 -2.72 6.36 -17.73
C ALA A 104 -2.09 7.13 -16.55
N PRO A 105 -0.94 7.82 -16.73
CA PRO A 105 -0.16 8.35 -15.60
C PRO A 105 -0.86 9.53 -14.91
N GLY A 106 -1.46 10.42 -15.67
CA GLY A 106 -2.18 11.57 -15.13
C GLY A 106 -3.42 11.17 -14.37
N THR A 107 -4.18 10.19 -14.90
CA THR A 107 -5.36 9.65 -14.21
C THR A 107 -4.95 8.93 -12.93
N MET A 108 -3.87 8.16 -12.93
CA MET A 108 -3.36 7.46 -11.75
C MET A 108 -2.93 8.46 -10.67
N GLN A 109 -2.13 9.47 -11.02
CA GLN A 109 -1.71 10.51 -10.08
C GLN A 109 -2.93 11.22 -9.47
N PHE A 110 -3.87 11.65 -10.30
CA PHE A 110 -5.07 12.34 -9.85
C PHE A 110 -5.95 11.46 -8.94
N GLY A 111 -6.05 10.18 -9.26
CA GLY A 111 -6.77 9.19 -8.46
C GLY A 111 -6.14 8.99 -7.09
N LEU A 112 -4.82 8.88 -7.00
CA LEU A 112 -4.09 8.77 -5.74
C LEU A 112 -4.25 10.02 -4.86
N GLU A 113 -4.17 11.21 -5.45
CA GLU A 113 -4.44 12.46 -4.72
C GLU A 113 -5.88 12.54 -4.18
N ALA A 114 -6.85 12.04 -4.96
CA ALA A 114 -8.24 11.98 -4.52
C ALA A 114 -8.43 10.96 -3.40
N TYR A 115 -7.76 9.80 -3.49
CA TYR A 115 -7.76 8.76 -2.45
C TYR A 115 -7.22 9.30 -1.12
N GLU A 116 -6.06 9.96 -1.13
CA GLU A 116 -5.46 10.53 0.09
C GLU A 116 -6.38 11.57 0.76
N LYS A 117 -7.01 12.42 -0.04
CA LYS A 117 -7.92 13.45 0.47
C LYS A 117 -9.19 12.86 1.09
N GLN A 118 -9.76 11.85 0.44
CA GLN A 118 -11.00 11.24 0.91
C GLN A 118 -10.82 10.34 2.15
N ASP A 119 -9.60 9.83 2.41
CA ASP A 119 -9.32 8.92 3.53
C ASP A 119 -9.63 9.52 4.91
N SER A 120 -9.60 10.85 5.03
CA SER A 120 -9.96 11.57 6.26
C SER A 120 -11.41 12.06 6.30
N MET A 121 -12.21 11.86 5.26
CA MET A 121 -13.59 12.32 5.16
C MET A 121 -14.57 11.29 5.71
N SER A 122 -15.72 11.75 6.22
CA SER A 122 -16.86 10.87 6.42
C SER A 122 -17.41 10.39 5.07
N PHE A 123 -18.19 9.32 5.06
CA PHE A 123 -18.81 8.81 3.84
C PHE A 123 -19.67 9.88 3.12
N ASP A 124 -20.44 10.65 3.88
CA ASP A 124 -21.32 11.69 3.35
C ASP A 124 -20.54 12.88 2.74
N GLU A 125 -19.34 13.16 3.23
CA GLU A 125 -18.45 14.18 2.67
C GLU A 125 -17.68 13.65 1.46
N ALA A 126 -17.25 12.38 1.52
CA ALA A 126 -16.45 11.77 0.44
C ALA A 126 -17.22 11.65 -0.86
N LEU A 127 -18.50 11.26 -0.84
CA LEU A 127 -19.32 11.07 -2.06
C LEU A 127 -19.39 12.33 -2.93
N PRO A 128 -19.84 13.50 -2.44
CA PRO A 128 -19.89 14.70 -3.26
C PRO A 128 -18.49 15.20 -3.67
N PHE A 129 -17.47 14.95 -2.86
CA PHE A 129 -16.09 15.24 -3.25
C PHE A 129 -15.66 14.37 -4.44
N LEU A 130 -15.82 13.04 -4.35
CA LEU A 130 -15.44 12.09 -5.39
C LEU A 130 -16.27 12.29 -6.67
N GLN A 131 -17.54 12.68 -6.58
CA GLN A 131 -18.36 13.04 -7.74
C GLN A 131 -17.76 14.23 -8.52
N LYS A 132 -17.21 15.21 -7.82
CA LYS A 132 -16.49 16.32 -8.47
C LYS A 132 -15.16 15.88 -9.08
N GLN A 133 -14.47 14.89 -8.45
CA GLN A 133 -13.21 14.39 -9.00
C GLN A 133 -13.45 13.60 -10.29
N ILE A 134 -14.49 12.75 -10.35
CA ILE A 134 -14.78 12.00 -11.58
C ILE A 134 -15.11 12.93 -12.76
N ALA A 135 -15.84 14.01 -12.53
CA ALA A 135 -16.10 15.01 -13.57
C ALA A 135 -14.80 15.61 -14.14
N LYS A 136 -13.85 15.96 -13.26
CA LYS A 136 -12.53 16.45 -13.67
C LYS A 136 -11.71 15.40 -14.41
N THR A 137 -11.80 14.12 -14.00
CA THR A 137 -11.11 13.02 -14.69
C THR A 137 -11.55 12.92 -16.14
N PHE A 138 -12.86 13.04 -16.43
CA PHE A 138 -13.38 13.03 -17.81
C PHE A 138 -12.90 14.21 -18.67
N GLU A 139 -12.56 15.32 -18.06
CA GLU A 139 -12.01 16.48 -18.76
C GLU A 139 -10.52 16.32 -19.08
N GLY A 140 -9.84 15.39 -18.42
CA GLY A 140 -8.41 15.14 -18.56
C GLY A 140 -8.01 14.54 -19.92
N PRO A 141 -6.74 14.68 -20.32
CA PRO A 141 -6.24 14.13 -21.58
C PRO A 141 -6.28 12.60 -21.60
N ASP A 142 -5.89 11.95 -20.51
CA ASP A 142 -5.86 10.49 -20.41
C ASP A 142 -7.26 9.87 -20.64
N ALA A 143 -8.31 10.44 -20.03
CA ALA A 143 -9.66 9.95 -20.20
C ALA A 143 -10.15 10.10 -21.65
N LYS A 144 -9.81 11.20 -22.30
CA LYS A 144 -10.14 11.46 -23.71
C LYS A 144 -9.43 10.44 -24.62
N GLU A 145 -8.13 10.25 -24.41
CA GLU A 145 -7.34 9.26 -25.16
C GLU A 145 -7.86 7.84 -24.92
N GLY A 146 -8.06 7.44 -23.66
CA GLY A 146 -8.54 6.10 -23.34
C GLY A 146 -9.91 5.79 -23.95
N ILE A 147 -10.85 6.74 -23.95
CA ILE A 147 -12.17 6.61 -24.58
C ILE A 147 -12.03 6.53 -26.10
N ALA A 148 -11.21 7.37 -26.73
CA ALA A 148 -10.97 7.34 -28.17
C ALA A 148 -10.35 6.02 -28.59
N ALA A 149 -9.29 5.57 -27.91
CA ALA A 149 -8.63 4.29 -28.18
C ALA A 149 -9.59 3.11 -28.07
N PHE A 150 -10.44 3.10 -27.03
CA PHE A 150 -11.46 2.05 -26.85
C PHE A 150 -12.46 2.00 -28.02
N LEU A 151 -12.97 3.15 -28.47
CA LEU A 151 -13.90 3.24 -29.60
C LEU A 151 -13.25 2.83 -30.93
N GLU A 152 -11.97 3.17 -31.10
CA GLU A 152 -11.18 2.86 -32.31
C GLU A 152 -10.58 1.45 -32.27
N LYS A 153 -10.73 0.71 -31.16
CA LYS A 153 -10.17 -0.64 -30.95
C LYS A 153 -8.65 -0.69 -31.14
N ARG A 154 -7.95 0.29 -30.62
CA ARG A 154 -6.48 0.38 -30.58
C ARG A 154 -5.99 0.50 -29.14
N ASP A 155 -4.70 0.30 -28.94
CA ASP A 155 -4.06 0.61 -27.66
C ASP A 155 -4.00 2.12 -27.45
N PRO A 156 -4.20 2.61 -26.20
CA PRO A 156 -4.07 4.00 -25.88
C PRO A 156 -2.60 4.45 -25.91
N ASN A 157 -2.37 5.71 -26.24
CA ASN A 157 -1.07 6.35 -26.15
C ASN A 157 -1.09 7.38 -25.03
N TRP A 158 -0.33 7.14 -23.97
CA TRP A 158 -0.28 7.98 -22.76
C TRP A 158 0.87 9.01 -22.82
N ASP A 159 0.97 9.78 -23.90
CA ASP A 159 1.99 10.84 -24.06
C ASP A 159 1.66 12.10 -23.25
#